data_7ecbc70c5138226272f73c03a641d9fb
#
_entry.id   7ecbc70c5138226272f73c03a641d9fb
#
_cell.length_a   1.000
_cell.length_b   1.000
_cell.length_c   1.000
_cell.angle_alpha   90.00
_cell.angle_beta   90.00
_cell.angle_gamma   90.00
#
_symmetry.space_group_name_H-M   'P 1'
#
loop_
_entity.id
_entity.type
_entity.pdbx_description
1 polymer ?
#
loop_
_entity_poly.entity_id
_entity_poly.type
_entity_poly.pdbx_seq_one_letter_code
_entity_poly.pdbx_strand_id
1 'polypeptide(L)'
;KVSILISVDNPKGEYFGGLVAAPLAHDLFSDIFNYIELDSSDLDKNKVKEEIVPDVRGMNLDKAKSILDKDNIKYSVEDGGNSVVDMNPKPGYTIKEGDEIKLYTKTTSNYNKDVVVPDFNGLSMEKAKEILNKIGLKGTFAGEGVIKEQSVAQGDVVKSGTSIEFKLDKK
;
A
#
# COMPACT_ATOMS: atom_id res chain seq x y z
N LYS A 1 -22.24 3.32 3.85
CA LYS A 1 -21.57 4.64 3.94
C LYS A 1 -22.51 5.58 4.69
N VAL A 2 -22.02 6.25 5.72
CA VAL A 2 -22.74 7.28 6.46
C VAL A 2 -22.06 8.61 6.20
N SER A 3 -22.82 9.64 5.84
CA SER A 3 -22.35 11.01 5.65
C SER A 3 -23.16 11.93 6.57
N ILE A 4 -22.48 12.80 7.29
CA ILE A 4 -23.10 13.76 8.21
C ILE A 4 -22.69 15.16 7.80
N LEU A 5 -23.65 16.07 7.68
CA LEU A 5 -23.42 17.51 7.54
C LEU A 5 -23.89 18.19 8.82
N ILE A 6 -22.97 18.88 9.51
CA ILE A 6 -23.28 19.67 10.68
C ILE A 6 -23.10 21.14 10.35
N SER A 7 -24.15 21.93 10.54
CA SER A 7 -24.14 23.38 10.42
C SER A 7 -24.48 24.01 11.77
N VAL A 8 -23.64 24.93 12.22
CA VAL A 8 -23.87 25.69 13.44
C VAL A 8 -24.10 27.14 13.03
N ASP A 9 -25.32 27.64 13.24
CA ASP A 9 -25.69 29.02 12.95
C ASP A 9 -25.46 29.91 14.18
N ASN A 10 -24.80 31.08 13.97
CA ASN A 10 -24.52 32.09 14.97
C ASN A 10 -23.86 31.55 16.27
N PRO A 11 -22.71 30.86 16.19
CA PRO A 11 -22.01 30.37 17.38
C PRO A 11 -21.55 31.53 18.27
N LYS A 12 -21.74 31.42 19.57
CA LYS A 12 -21.28 32.40 20.54
C LYS A 12 -19.87 32.07 21.01
N GLY A 13 -18.90 32.92 20.67
CA GLY A 13 -17.52 32.84 21.13
C GLY A 13 -16.58 32.34 20.02
N GLU A 14 -16.53 31.06 19.74
CA GLU A 14 -15.66 30.47 18.73
C GLU A 14 -16.33 30.37 17.35
N TYR A 15 -15.60 30.69 16.29
CA TYR A 15 -16.12 30.73 14.91
C TYR A 15 -15.54 29.66 14.00
N PHE A 16 -14.52 28.93 14.45
CA PHE A 16 -13.88 27.91 13.64
C PHE A 16 -14.64 26.58 13.70
N GLY A 17 -15.07 26.06 12.54
CA GLY A 17 -15.83 24.81 12.43
C GLY A 17 -15.15 23.62 13.11
N GLY A 18 -13.81 23.58 13.11
CA GLY A 18 -13.03 22.55 13.82
C GLY A 18 -13.19 22.60 15.36
N LEU A 19 -13.48 23.77 15.95
CA LEU A 19 -13.65 23.90 17.38
C LEU A 19 -15.12 23.79 17.81
N VAL A 20 -16.06 24.10 16.93
CA VAL A 20 -17.49 24.16 17.25
C VAL A 20 -18.25 22.93 16.72
N ALA A 21 -18.05 22.58 15.46
CA ALA A 21 -18.80 21.51 14.81
C ALA A 21 -18.13 20.13 14.91
N ALA A 22 -16.80 20.06 14.98
CA ALA A 22 -16.10 18.79 15.04
C ALA A 22 -16.34 17.98 16.33
N PRO A 23 -16.41 18.55 17.53
CA PRO A 23 -16.79 17.81 18.74
C PRO A 23 -18.19 17.19 18.63
N LEU A 24 -19.16 17.97 18.12
CA LEU A 24 -20.52 17.47 17.89
C LEU A 24 -20.58 16.35 16.84
N ALA A 25 -19.76 16.46 15.80
CA ALA A 25 -19.63 15.39 14.81
C ALA A 25 -19.05 14.11 15.43
N HIS A 26 -18.02 14.23 16.26
CA HIS A 26 -17.39 13.09 16.94
C HIS A 26 -18.39 12.36 17.84
N ASP A 27 -19.12 13.10 18.69
CA ASP A 27 -20.09 12.51 19.63
C ASP A 27 -21.23 11.82 18.87
N LEU A 28 -21.77 12.49 17.84
CA LEU A 28 -22.82 11.93 17.00
C LEU A 28 -22.37 10.67 16.23
N PHE A 29 -21.14 10.65 15.69
CA PHE A 29 -20.59 9.45 15.08
C PHE A 29 -20.42 8.32 16.08
N SER A 30 -19.93 8.60 17.28
CA SER A 30 -19.77 7.61 18.34
C SER A 30 -21.11 6.98 18.72
N ASP A 31 -22.18 7.80 18.86
CA ASP A 31 -23.52 7.32 19.17
C ASP A 31 -24.11 6.50 18.03
N ILE A 32 -23.92 6.93 16.77
CA ILE A 32 -24.37 6.18 15.59
C ILE A 32 -23.65 4.82 15.50
N PHE A 33 -22.34 4.77 15.71
CA PHE A 33 -21.59 3.51 15.68
C PHE A 33 -21.99 2.56 16.79
N ASN A 34 -22.25 3.07 18.00
CA ASN A 34 -22.76 2.28 19.11
C ASN A 34 -24.18 1.75 18.83
N TYR A 35 -25.05 2.56 18.21
CA TYR A 35 -26.43 2.18 17.88
C TYR A 35 -26.52 1.14 16.75
N ILE A 36 -25.64 1.23 15.74
CA ILE A 36 -25.66 0.31 14.59
C ILE A 36 -25.02 -1.05 14.94
N GLU A 37 -24.45 -1.20 16.18
CA GLU A 37 -23.73 -2.42 16.55
C GLU A 37 -22.83 -2.94 15.42
N LEU A 38 -22.00 -2.04 14.87
CA LEU A 38 -21.02 -2.44 13.86
C LEU A 38 -20.03 -3.40 14.53
N ASP A 39 -20.33 -4.67 14.44
CA ASP A 39 -19.40 -5.73 14.81
C ASP A 39 -18.09 -5.50 14.03
N SER A 40 -16.98 -5.47 14.75
CA SER A 40 -15.64 -5.36 14.15
C SER A 40 -15.39 -6.42 13.05
N SER A 41 -16.12 -7.54 13.11
CA SER A 41 -16.13 -8.58 12.06
C SER A 41 -16.73 -8.11 10.74
N ASP A 42 -17.64 -7.13 10.72
CA ASP A 42 -18.22 -6.58 9.49
C ASP A 42 -17.34 -5.50 8.84
N LEU A 43 -16.47 -4.84 9.61
CA LEU A 43 -15.44 -3.95 9.08
C LEU A 43 -14.36 -4.73 8.34
N ASP A 44 -14.01 -5.92 8.81
CA ASP A 44 -13.04 -6.81 8.15
C ASP A 44 -13.61 -7.43 6.84
N LYS A 45 -14.92 -7.69 6.76
CA LYS A 45 -15.55 -8.20 5.52
C LYS A 45 -15.57 -7.19 4.37
N ASN A 46 -15.47 -5.89 4.67
CA ASN A 46 -15.42 -4.81 3.67
C ASN A 46 -13.98 -4.29 3.41
N LYS A 47 -12.98 -4.90 4.02
CA LYS A 47 -11.60 -4.54 3.78
C LYS A 47 -11.22 -5.05 2.40
N VAL A 48 -11.15 -4.16 1.44
CA VAL A 48 -10.64 -4.48 0.09
C VAL A 48 -9.23 -5.02 0.27
N LYS A 49 -8.99 -6.23 -0.18
CA LYS A 49 -7.68 -6.85 -0.09
C LYS A 49 -6.69 -5.99 -0.88
N GLU A 50 -5.62 -5.60 -0.24
CA GLU A 50 -4.53 -4.84 -0.84
C GLU A 50 -3.35 -5.76 -1.13
N GLU A 51 -2.76 -5.58 -2.31
CA GLU A 51 -1.61 -6.35 -2.75
C GLU A 51 -0.48 -5.40 -3.15
N ILE A 52 0.75 -5.79 -2.83
CA ILE A 52 1.95 -5.04 -3.24
C ILE A 52 2.40 -5.56 -4.60
N VAL A 53 2.53 -4.64 -5.57
CA VAL A 53 2.98 -4.94 -6.93
C VAL A 53 4.38 -5.54 -6.92
N PRO A 54 4.57 -6.79 -7.39
CA PRO A 54 5.88 -7.44 -7.44
C PRO A 54 6.74 -6.88 -8.57
N ASP A 55 8.06 -7.02 -8.45
CA ASP A 55 8.98 -6.66 -9.53
C ASP A 55 9.13 -7.84 -10.51
N VAL A 56 8.52 -7.71 -11.67
CA VAL A 56 8.61 -8.67 -12.77
C VAL A 56 9.43 -8.14 -13.96
N ARG A 57 10.05 -6.97 -13.81
CA ARG A 57 10.90 -6.37 -14.85
C ARG A 57 12.20 -7.15 -15.05
N GLY A 58 12.71 -7.17 -16.28
CA GLY A 58 13.86 -7.98 -16.66
C GLY A 58 13.54 -9.46 -16.81
N MET A 59 12.31 -9.89 -16.55
CA MET A 59 11.88 -11.28 -16.72
C MET A 59 11.30 -11.52 -18.11
N ASN A 60 11.38 -12.77 -18.55
CA ASN A 60 10.60 -13.24 -19.68
C ASN A 60 9.11 -13.10 -19.37
N LEU A 61 8.31 -12.75 -20.38
CA LEU A 61 6.88 -12.46 -20.23
C LEU A 61 6.09 -13.63 -19.60
N ASP A 62 6.40 -14.88 -19.96
CA ASP A 62 5.69 -16.06 -19.44
C ASP A 62 5.95 -16.25 -17.94
N LYS A 63 7.19 -16.00 -17.50
CA LYS A 63 7.54 -16.02 -16.08
C LYS A 63 6.87 -14.88 -15.31
N ALA A 64 6.83 -13.68 -15.88
CA ALA A 64 6.15 -12.54 -15.30
C ALA A 64 4.66 -12.82 -15.09
N LYS A 65 3.98 -13.36 -16.11
CA LYS A 65 2.58 -13.77 -16.05
C LYS A 65 2.35 -14.78 -14.93
N SER A 66 3.17 -15.84 -14.85
CA SER A 66 3.04 -16.87 -13.81
C SER A 66 3.14 -16.32 -12.38
N ILE A 67 3.96 -15.28 -12.15
CA ILE A 67 4.07 -14.63 -10.85
C ILE A 67 2.79 -13.83 -10.54
N LEU A 68 2.31 -13.05 -11.51
CA LEU A 68 1.13 -12.21 -11.35
C LEU A 68 -0.15 -13.05 -11.17
N ASP A 69 -0.28 -14.13 -11.93
CA ASP A 69 -1.39 -15.09 -11.81
C ASP A 69 -1.42 -15.75 -10.42
N LYS A 70 -0.24 -16.12 -9.89
CA LYS A 70 -0.11 -16.67 -8.53
C LYS A 70 -0.56 -15.68 -7.45
N ASP A 71 -0.25 -14.40 -7.65
CA ASP A 71 -0.64 -13.33 -6.73
C ASP A 71 -2.05 -12.78 -7.01
N ASN A 72 -2.77 -13.36 -7.98
CA ASN A 72 -4.12 -12.96 -8.38
C ASN A 72 -4.21 -11.52 -8.87
N ILE A 73 -3.13 -10.99 -9.46
CA ILE A 73 -3.01 -9.63 -9.98
C ILE A 73 -3.38 -9.62 -11.46
N LYS A 74 -4.36 -8.80 -11.86
CA LYS A 74 -4.71 -8.60 -13.26
C LYS A 74 -3.66 -7.78 -13.99
N TYR A 75 -3.42 -8.10 -15.24
CA TYR A 75 -2.45 -7.37 -16.06
C TYR A 75 -2.86 -7.29 -17.53
N SER A 76 -2.41 -6.24 -18.20
CA SER A 76 -2.36 -6.12 -19.65
C SER A 76 -0.92 -6.03 -20.15
N VAL A 77 -0.70 -6.41 -21.40
CA VAL A 77 0.64 -6.43 -22.03
C VAL A 77 0.64 -5.50 -23.24
N GLU A 78 1.59 -4.58 -23.25
CA GLU A 78 1.79 -3.64 -24.35
C GLU A 78 3.15 -3.90 -25.05
N ASP A 79 3.26 -3.50 -26.30
CA ASP A 79 4.47 -3.51 -27.15
C ASP A 79 4.94 -4.88 -27.72
N GLY A 80 4.28 -5.99 -27.44
CA GLY A 80 4.47 -7.28 -28.16
C GLY A 80 5.87 -7.91 -28.08
N GLY A 81 6.71 -7.50 -27.10
CA GLY A 81 8.02 -8.11 -26.85
C GLY A 81 7.92 -9.35 -25.96
N ASN A 82 9.05 -10.02 -25.73
CA ASN A 82 9.14 -11.21 -24.88
C ASN A 82 9.75 -10.97 -23.50
N SER A 83 10.17 -9.75 -23.20
CA SER A 83 10.76 -9.36 -21.91
C SER A 83 10.09 -8.11 -21.36
N VAL A 84 9.74 -8.13 -20.07
CA VAL A 84 9.16 -6.98 -19.36
C VAL A 84 10.24 -5.95 -19.09
N VAL A 85 10.11 -4.75 -19.68
CA VAL A 85 11.07 -3.65 -19.49
C VAL A 85 10.59 -2.57 -18.57
N ASP A 86 9.28 -2.43 -18.41
CA ASP A 86 8.66 -1.52 -17.45
C ASP A 86 7.27 -2.01 -17.07
N MET A 87 6.69 -1.39 -16.03
CA MET A 87 5.34 -1.68 -15.56
C MET A 87 4.72 -0.46 -14.88
N ASN A 88 3.40 -0.41 -14.87
CA ASN A 88 2.63 0.63 -14.19
C ASN A 88 1.39 0.02 -13.51
N PRO A 89 1.20 0.18 -12.19
CA PRO A 89 2.10 0.86 -11.24
C PRO A 89 3.48 0.23 -11.12
N LYS A 90 4.44 1.00 -10.59
CA LYS A 90 5.80 0.53 -10.31
C LYS A 90 5.79 -0.54 -9.19
N PRO A 91 6.79 -1.45 -9.16
CA PRO A 91 6.95 -2.37 -8.04
C PRO A 91 6.96 -1.65 -6.70
N GLY A 92 6.39 -2.29 -5.68
CA GLY A 92 6.25 -1.72 -4.35
C GLY A 92 5.00 -0.84 -4.16
N TYR A 93 4.32 -0.45 -5.23
CA TYR A 93 3.04 0.25 -5.12
C TYR A 93 1.97 -0.69 -4.56
N THR A 94 1.07 -0.16 -3.74
CA THR A 94 -0.06 -0.91 -3.20
C THR A 94 -1.28 -0.74 -4.10
N ILE A 95 -1.83 -1.84 -4.59
CA ILE A 95 -3.04 -1.91 -5.42
C ILE A 95 -4.16 -2.62 -4.66
N LYS A 96 -5.39 -2.42 -5.10
CA LYS A 96 -6.57 -3.11 -4.56
C LYS A 96 -6.88 -4.35 -5.38
N GLU A 97 -7.52 -5.33 -4.75
CA GLU A 97 -8.01 -6.50 -5.47
C GLU A 97 -8.92 -6.08 -6.63
N GLY A 98 -8.58 -6.55 -7.82
CA GLY A 98 -9.27 -6.23 -9.06
C GLY A 98 -8.63 -5.12 -9.89
N ASP A 99 -7.69 -4.36 -9.34
CA ASP A 99 -6.90 -3.40 -10.12
C ASP A 99 -6.04 -4.15 -11.15
N GLU A 100 -5.77 -3.46 -12.26
CA GLU A 100 -4.98 -3.99 -13.38
C GLU A 100 -3.63 -3.27 -13.46
N ILE A 101 -2.55 -4.03 -13.68
CA ILE A 101 -1.25 -3.47 -13.99
C ILE A 101 -0.93 -3.59 -15.48
N LYS A 102 -0.18 -2.63 -16.00
CA LYS A 102 0.31 -2.64 -17.38
C LYS A 102 1.75 -3.09 -17.44
N LEU A 103 2.03 -4.05 -18.29
CA LEU A 103 3.38 -4.54 -18.58
C LEU A 103 3.82 -4.02 -19.94
N TYR A 104 4.94 -3.29 -19.96
CA TYR A 104 5.59 -2.83 -21.18
C TYR A 104 6.70 -3.80 -21.55
N THR A 105 6.67 -4.31 -22.78
CA THR A 105 7.58 -5.37 -23.21
C THR A 105 8.43 -4.94 -24.38
N LYS A 106 9.67 -5.41 -24.45
CA LYS A 106 10.61 -5.23 -25.57
C LYS A 106 11.51 -6.46 -25.70
N THR A 107 12.31 -6.49 -26.75
CA THR A 107 13.35 -7.52 -26.97
C THR A 107 14.69 -7.18 -26.31
N THR A 108 14.78 -6.07 -25.57
CA THR A 108 15.99 -5.62 -24.87
C THR A 108 16.00 -6.05 -23.41
N SER A 109 17.20 -6.22 -22.84
CA SER A 109 17.40 -6.50 -21.40
C SER A 109 17.48 -5.25 -20.53
N ASN A 110 17.50 -4.05 -21.12
CA ASN A 110 17.52 -2.81 -20.35
C ASN A 110 16.10 -2.46 -19.88
N TYR A 111 15.92 -2.37 -18.57
CA TYR A 111 14.62 -2.08 -17.95
C TYR A 111 14.71 -0.97 -16.90
N ASN A 112 13.57 -0.35 -16.62
CA ASN A 112 13.42 0.63 -15.55
C ASN A 112 13.63 -0.04 -14.19
N LYS A 113 14.43 0.59 -13.32
CA LYS A 113 14.78 0.06 -11.98
C LYS A 113 14.11 0.81 -10.83
N ASP A 114 13.18 1.70 -11.12
CA ASP A 114 12.46 2.46 -10.08
C ASP A 114 11.48 1.58 -9.32
N VAL A 115 11.54 1.63 -7.99
CA VAL A 115 10.68 0.88 -7.04
C VAL A 115 10.11 1.87 -6.06
N VAL A 116 8.81 1.80 -5.80
CA VAL A 116 8.13 2.58 -4.76
C VAL A 116 8.30 1.86 -3.42
N VAL A 117 8.67 2.59 -2.39
CA VAL A 117 8.83 2.02 -1.04
C VAL A 117 7.46 1.91 -0.37
N PRO A 118 7.00 0.68 0.00
CA PRO A 118 5.74 0.51 0.72
C PRO A 118 5.85 0.90 2.20
N ASP A 119 4.70 0.93 2.88
CA ASP A 119 4.66 1.04 4.34
C ASP A 119 5.01 -0.31 4.97
N PHE A 120 6.05 -0.30 5.80
CA PHE A 120 6.47 -1.47 6.57
C PHE A 120 6.11 -1.34 8.06
N ASN A 121 5.53 -0.23 8.50
CA ASN A 121 5.21 0.00 9.91
C ASN A 121 4.26 -1.08 10.45
N GLY A 122 4.56 -1.59 11.63
CA GLY A 122 3.78 -2.64 12.29
C GLY A 122 3.99 -4.05 11.76
N LEU A 123 4.77 -4.24 10.68
CA LEU A 123 5.07 -5.57 10.14
C LEU A 123 6.14 -6.30 10.98
N SER A 124 6.09 -7.63 10.99
CA SER A 124 7.19 -8.45 11.49
C SER A 124 8.38 -8.43 10.52
N MET A 125 9.56 -8.79 11.03
CA MET A 125 10.78 -8.90 10.21
C MET A 125 10.57 -9.88 9.03
N GLU A 126 9.91 -11.03 9.27
CA GLU A 126 9.68 -12.06 8.27
C GLU A 126 8.82 -11.53 7.13
N LYS A 127 7.72 -10.85 7.48
CA LYS A 127 6.81 -10.26 6.49
C LYS A 127 7.48 -9.16 5.68
N ALA A 128 8.28 -8.33 6.35
CA ALA A 128 9.05 -7.29 5.66
C ALA A 128 10.09 -7.89 4.69
N LYS A 129 10.79 -8.95 5.07
CA LYS A 129 11.73 -9.67 4.19
C LYS A 129 11.03 -10.25 2.96
N GLU A 130 9.85 -10.84 3.15
CA GLU A 130 9.04 -11.37 2.04
C GLU A 130 8.71 -10.26 1.03
N ILE A 131 8.20 -9.12 1.51
CA ILE A 131 7.86 -7.97 0.68
C ILE A 131 9.08 -7.41 -0.03
N LEU A 132 10.18 -7.18 0.69
CA LEU A 132 11.44 -6.66 0.12
C LEU A 132 11.94 -7.54 -1.02
N ASN A 133 11.93 -8.87 -0.83
CA ASN A 133 12.31 -9.82 -1.88
C ASN A 133 11.37 -9.74 -3.09
N LYS A 134 10.07 -9.60 -2.85
CA LYS A 134 9.04 -9.50 -3.90
C LYS A 134 9.22 -8.27 -4.78
N ILE A 135 9.67 -7.14 -4.21
CA ILE A 135 9.86 -5.86 -4.91
C ILE A 135 11.33 -5.57 -5.31
N GLY A 136 12.24 -6.50 -5.04
CA GLY A 136 13.65 -6.38 -5.43
C GLY A 136 14.45 -5.37 -4.60
N LEU A 137 14.07 -5.13 -3.34
CA LEU A 137 14.81 -4.30 -2.38
C LEU A 137 15.51 -5.17 -1.34
N LYS A 138 16.41 -4.56 -0.57
CA LYS A 138 17.13 -5.18 0.55
C LYS A 138 16.73 -4.50 1.86
N GLY A 139 16.93 -5.19 2.98
CA GLY A 139 16.67 -4.62 4.31
C GLY A 139 17.67 -5.07 5.34
N THR A 140 18.01 -4.15 6.24
CA THR A 140 18.74 -4.43 7.49
C THR A 140 17.82 -4.14 8.67
N PHE A 141 17.87 -4.96 9.69
CA PHE A 141 16.93 -4.93 10.80
C PHE A 141 17.67 -4.81 12.13
N ALA A 142 17.29 -3.85 12.96
CA ALA A 142 17.81 -3.63 14.30
C ALA A 142 16.66 -3.70 15.32
N GLY A 143 16.84 -4.48 16.40
CA GLY A 143 15.85 -4.70 17.45
C GLY A 143 15.02 -5.97 17.25
N GLU A 144 13.98 -6.12 18.06
CA GLU A 144 13.04 -7.25 18.05
C GLU A 144 11.59 -6.76 18.09
N GLY A 145 10.65 -7.54 17.54
CA GLY A 145 9.22 -7.22 17.55
C GLY A 145 8.71 -6.80 16.19
N VAL A 146 8.07 -5.63 16.10
CA VAL A 146 7.50 -5.07 14.88
C VAL A 146 8.24 -3.83 14.45
N ILE A 147 8.26 -3.55 13.15
CA ILE A 147 8.89 -2.36 12.57
C ILE A 147 8.16 -1.10 13.08
N LYS A 148 8.94 -0.15 13.59
CA LYS A 148 8.47 1.17 14.04
C LYS A 148 8.99 2.30 13.18
N GLU A 149 10.19 2.14 12.62
CA GLU A 149 10.82 3.13 11.76
C GLU A 149 11.44 2.46 10.54
N GLN A 150 11.38 3.13 9.40
CA GLN A 150 12.10 2.80 8.17
C GLN A 150 12.90 4.01 7.70
N SER A 151 14.12 3.79 7.19
CA SER A 151 15.05 4.86 6.81
C SER A 151 14.67 5.59 5.52
N VAL A 152 13.80 5.01 4.70
CA VAL A 152 13.24 5.60 3.48
C VAL A 152 11.73 5.67 3.63
N ALA A 153 11.12 6.82 3.36
CA ALA A 153 9.70 7.02 3.60
C ALA A 153 8.82 6.18 2.64
N GLN A 154 7.62 5.84 3.10
CA GLN A 154 6.58 5.28 2.25
C GLN A 154 6.27 6.22 1.08
N GLY A 155 6.17 5.66 -0.13
CA GLY A 155 5.89 6.39 -1.36
C GLY A 155 7.14 6.95 -2.05
N ASP A 156 8.29 6.97 -1.40
CA ASP A 156 9.55 7.36 -2.04
C ASP A 156 9.95 6.38 -3.14
N VAL A 157 10.60 6.90 -4.17
CA VAL A 157 11.08 6.10 -5.30
C VAL A 157 12.59 5.88 -5.17
N VAL A 158 12.97 4.62 -5.12
CA VAL A 158 14.38 4.18 -5.04
C VAL A 158 14.71 3.24 -6.20
N LYS A 159 15.99 2.93 -6.39
CA LYS A 159 16.40 1.93 -7.39
C LYS A 159 16.33 0.52 -6.82
N SER A 160 15.97 -0.46 -7.64
CA SER A 160 16.05 -1.88 -7.31
C SER A 160 17.43 -2.24 -6.74
N GLY A 161 17.44 -3.04 -5.68
CA GLY A 161 18.65 -3.39 -4.93
C GLY A 161 19.04 -2.42 -3.80
N THR A 162 18.33 -1.27 -3.66
CA THR A 162 18.53 -0.36 -2.51
C THR A 162 18.25 -1.07 -1.21
N SER A 163 19.06 -0.79 -0.18
CA SER A 163 18.88 -1.31 1.17
C SER A 163 18.19 -0.28 2.04
N ILE A 164 17.15 -0.73 2.75
CA ILE A 164 16.38 0.07 3.73
C ILE A 164 16.74 -0.42 5.13
N GLU A 165 16.98 0.50 6.06
CA GLU A 165 17.21 0.19 7.46
C GLU A 165 15.90 0.26 8.23
N PHE A 166 15.65 -0.75 9.06
CA PHE A 166 14.45 -0.87 9.88
C PHE A 166 14.82 -0.95 11.36
N LYS A 167 14.09 -0.19 12.18
CA LYS A 167 14.14 -0.34 13.63
C LYS A 167 12.87 -1.04 14.10
N LEU A 168 13.06 -2.09 14.90
CA LEU A 168 12.00 -2.88 15.50
C LEU A 168 11.93 -2.60 16.99
N ASP A 169 10.70 -2.66 17.54
CA ASP A 169 10.46 -2.56 18.96
C ASP A 169 9.33 -3.52 19.36
N LYS A 170 9.38 -3.96 20.63
CA LYS A 170 8.34 -4.81 21.22
C LYS A 170 7.04 -4.01 21.31
N LYS A 171 5.92 -4.66 21.05
CA LYS A 171 4.58 -4.10 21.24
C LYS A 171 4.32 -3.77 22.69
#